data_f4b955b04f442731ed5f04f2393ff8df
#
_entry.id   f4b955b04f442731ed5f04f2393ff8df
#
_cell.length_a   1.000
_cell.length_b   1.000
_cell.length_c   1.000
_cell.angle_alpha   90.00
_cell.angle_beta   90.00
_cell.angle_gamma   90.00
#
_symmetry.space_group_name_H-M   'P 1'
#
loop_
_entity.id
_entity.type
_entity.pdbx_description
1 polymer ?
#
loop_
_entity_poly.entity_id
_entity_poly.type
_entity_poly.pdbx_seq_one_letter_code
_entity_poly.pdbx_strand_id
1 'polypeptide(L)'
;MRFGVGRFSFFGDSCGEDVVADEQTITQTMEAIAETLSVIDPDIVLLQEVDLGSKRTGYWNQIQYLLDNTLLNYGVYASVWEVDFIPKNGIGRVNMGNAILSKYEIGPSERIQLRLRTDQPDYEQYFYLRRNILKSEIPELASSSQKKFYAVNIHATAFATDDTKEKHVAKYLEILDSIHSDGHVFVSGGDLNAVPPGASI
;
A
#
# COMPACT_ATOMS: atom_id res chain seq x y z
N MET A 1 1.18 6.49 2.37
CA MET A 1 1.25 7.72 1.52
C MET A 1 0.01 8.60 1.59
N ARG A 2 -1.11 8.08 2.01
CA ARG A 2 -2.39 8.79 1.93
C ARG A 2 -2.62 9.40 0.54
N PHE A 3 -2.43 8.57 -0.49
CA PHE A 3 -2.53 8.94 -1.91
C PHE A 3 -1.87 10.28 -2.32
N GLY A 4 -0.75 10.63 -1.71
CA GLY A 4 0.02 11.85 -2.07
C GLY A 4 -0.61 13.17 -1.64
N VAL A 5 -1.44 13.18 -0.60
CA VAL A 5 -2.07 14.41 -0.10
C VAL A 5 -1.91 14.51 1.42
N GLY A 6 -1.20 15.54 1.89
CA GLY A 6 -0.89 15.70 3.32
C GLY A 6 -2.11 16.14 4.13
N ARG A 7 -2.67 17.30 3.83
CA ARG A 7 -3.82 17.90 4.53
C ARG A 7 -5.03 18.01 3.58
N PHE A 8 -5.68 16.90 3.37
CA PHE A 8 -6.84 16.82 2.51
C PHE A 8 -8.01 16.21 3.28
N SER A 9 -9.14 16.88 3.31
CA SER A 9 -10.31 16.45 4.04
C SER A 9 -11.17 15.51 3.18
N PHE A 10 -10.66 14.30 2.93
CA PHE A 10 -11.32 13.32 2.08
C PHE A 10 -12.62 12.80 2.70
N PHE A 11 -13.68 12.76 1.92
CA PHE A 11 -15.00 12.35 2.41
C PHE A 11 -15.03 10.91 2.98
N GLY A 12 -14.12 10.04 2.53
CA GLY A 12 -13.97 8.67 3.05
C GLY A 12 -13.36 8.57 4.46
N ASP A 13 -12.76 9.68 4.96
CA ASP A 13 -12.11 9.75 6.27
C ASP A 13 -13.08 10.20 7.38
N SER A 14 -14.37 9.95 7.25
CA SER A 14 -15.44 10.18 8.22
C SER A 14 -15.84 11.64 8.51
N CYS A 15 -14.98 12.63 8.20
CA CYS A 15 -15.22 14.04 8.50
C CYS A 15 -14.94 14.98 7.31
N GLY A 16 -14.51 14.45 6.17
CA GLY A 16 -14.16 15.24 5.00
C GLY A 16 -15.30 15.37 4.00
N GLU A 17 -15.28 16.45 3.23
CA GLU A 17 -16.21 16.72 2.12
C GLU A 17 -15.50 16.71 0.75
N ASP A 18 -14.19 16.75 0.76
CA ASP A 18 -13.39 16.84 -0.46
C ASP A 18 -13.32 15.49 -1.20
N VAL A 19 -13.39 15.55 -2.52
CA VAL A 19 -13.39 14.37 -3.40
C VAL A 19 -12.16 14.32 -4.29
N VAL A 20 -11.69 15.48 -4.74
CA VAL A 20 -10.53 15.63 -5.63
C VAL A 20 -9.57 16.64 -5.02
N ALA A 21 -8.32 16.23 -4.85
CA ALA A 21 -7.28 17.14 -4.38
C ALA A 21 -6.87 18.11 -5.48
N ASP A 22 -6.47 19.32 -5.10
CA ASP A 22 -5.92 20.27 -6.05
C ASP A 22 -4.52 19.84 -6.53
N GLU A 23 -4.18 20.19 -7.76
CA GLU A 23 -2.94 19.78 -8.40
C GLU A 23 -1.70 20.28 -7.65
N GLN A 24 -1.76 21.49 -7.10
CA GLN A 24 -0.65 22.08 -6.37
C GLN A 24 -0.36 21.27 -5.09
N THR A 25 -1.39 20.88 -4.34
CA THR A 25 -1.26 20.04 -3.14
C THR A 25 -0.62 18.70 -3.46
N ILE A 26 -1.07 18.04 -4.55
CA ILE A 26 -0.52 16.75 -4.98
C ILE A 26 0.95 16.92 -5.36
N THR A 27 1.27 17.89 -6.21
CA THR A 27 2.63 18.16 -6.68
C THR A 27 3.58 18.39 -5.51
N GLN A 28 3.26 19.35 -4.63
CA GLN A 28 4.09 19.66 -3.46
C GLN A 28 4.29 18.46 -2.53
N THR A 29 3.25 17.66 -2.32
CA THR A 29 3.36 16.48 -1.48
C THR A 29 4.24 15.41 -2.12
N MET A 30 4.10 15.17 -3.41
CA MET A 30 4.91 14.18 -4.12
C MET A 30 6.38 14.61 -4.23
N GLU A 31 6.65 15.91 -4.44
CA GLU A 31 7.99 16.49 -4.38
C GLU A 31 8.63 16.28 -3.00
N ALA A 32 7.91 16.61 -1.92
CA ALA A 32 8.41 16.41 -0.54
C ALA A 32 8.68 14.94 -0.21
N ILE A 33 7.86 14.01 -0.71
CA ILE A 33 8.10 12.56 -0.55
C ILE A 33 9.36 12.16 -1.31
N ALA A 34 9.52 12.56 -2.58
CA ALA A 34 10.69 12.24 -3.39
C ALA A 34 11.98 12.81 -2.78
N GLU A 35 11.94 14.06 -2.30
CA GLU A 35 13.06 14.69 -1.59
C GLU A 35 13.42 13.91 -0.31
N THR A 36 12.42 13.55 0.49
CA THR A 36 12.63 12.75 1.72
C THR A 36 13.27 11.41 1.41
N LEU A 37 12.77 10.71 0.40
CA LEU A 37 13.34 9.41 -0.04
C LEU A 37 14.77 9.59 -0.57
N SER A 38 15.05 10.68 -1.27
CA SER A 38 16.41 10.97 -1.77
C SER A 38 17.39 11.28 -0.64
N VAL A 39 16.94 11.94 0.44
CA VAL A 39 17.76 12.22 1.62
C VAL A 39 18.04 10.97 2.45
N ILE A 40 17.00 10.11 2.63
CA ILE A 40 17.14 8.85 3.39
C ILE A 40 17.92 7.82 2.59
N ASP A 41 17.79 7.85 1.27
CA ASP A 41 18.42 6.93 0.30
C ASP A 41 18.20 5.44 0.61
N PRO A 42 16.92 5.01 0.82
CA PRO A 42 16.61 3.63 1.19
C PRO A 42 16.83 2.68 0.02
N ASP A 43 17.19 1.43 0.33
CA ASP A 43 17.31 0.36 -0.66
C ASP A 43 15.95 -0.19 -1.09
N ILE A 44 15.00 -0.26 -0.15
CA ILE A 44 13.63 -0.75 -0.35
C ILE A 44 12.66 0.19 0.36
N VAL A 45 11.53 0.48 -0.29
CA VAL A 45 10.43 1.29 0.26
C VAL A 45 9.13 0.51 0.17
N LEU A 46 8.42 0.42 1.29
CA LEU A 46 7.09 -0.20 1.38
C LEU A 46 6.05 0.90 1.50
N LEU A 47 5.23 1.08 0.49
CA LEU A 47 4.24 2.14 0.42
C LEU A 47 2.82 1.58 0.48
N GLN A 48 1.93 2.26 1.20
CA GLN A 48 0.50 2.01 1.23
C GLN A 48 -0.25 3.25 0.74
N GLU A 49 -1.48 3.06 0.27
CA GLU A 49 -2.33 4.14 -0.25
C GLU A 49 -1.67 4.93 -1.38
N VAL A 50 -1.11 4.21 -2.34
CA VAL A 50 -0.53 4.81 -3.56
C VAL A 50 -1.57 4.82 -4.65
N ASP A 51 -1.84 5.96 -5.24
CA ASP A 51 -2.75 6.09 -6.37
C ASP A 51 -2.04 5.89 -7.71
N LEU A 52 -2.69 5.11 -8.58
CA LEU A 52 -2.24 4.82 -9.93
C LEU A 52 -3.36 5.20 -10.93
N GLY A 53 -3.45 6.47 -11.28
CA GLY A 53 -4.46 6.97 -12.20
C GLY A 53 -5.86 7.13 -11.57
N SER A 54 -5.95 7.50 -10.29
CA SER A 54 -7.20 7.87 -9.63
C SER A 54 -7.60 9.29 -9.97
N LYS A 55 -8.91 9.52 -10.20
CA LYS A 55 -9.44 10.88 -10.47
C LYS A 55 -9.14 11.83 -9.30
N ARG A 56 -9.26 11.37 -8.05
CA ARG A 56 -9.04 12.19 -6.85
C ARG A 56 -7.64 12.79 -6.75
N THR A 57 -6.68 12.24 -7.46
CA THR A 57 -5.29 12.71 -7.53
C THR A 57 -4.90 13.14 -8.93
N GLY A 58 -5.86 13.65 -9.74
CA GLY A 58 -5.58 14.15 -11.07
C GLY A 58 -5.02 13.11 -12.04
N TYR A 59 -5.32 11.82 -11.82
CA TYR A 59 -4.82 10.70 -12.62
C TYR A 59 -3.30 10.49 -12.57
N TRP A 60 -2.62 11.01 -11.58
CA TRP A 60 -1.18 10.80 -11.41
C TRP A 60 -0.83 9.31 -11.31
N ASN A 61 0.30 8.96 -11.93
CA ASN A 61 1.01 7.73 -11.65
C ASN A 61 2.07 8.02 -10.57
N GLN A 62 1.69 7.88 -9.30
CA GLN A 62 2.57 8.22 -8.18
C GLN A 62 3.81 7.32 -8.09
N ILE A 63 3.70 6.07 -8.56
CA ILE A 63 4.84 5.14 -8.61
C ILE A 63 5.86 5.65 -9.62
N GLN A 64 5.44 5.91 -10.86
CA GLN A 64 6.34 6.41 -11.90
C GLN A 64 7.01 7.70 -11.49
N TYR A 65 6.25 8.62 -10.87
CA TYR A 65 6.82 9.87 -10.38
C TYR A 65 7.96 9.63 -9.37
N LEU A 66 7.78 8.71 -8.40
CA LEU A 66 8.82 8.40 -7.43
C LEU A 66 10.03 7.70 -8.07
N LEU A 67 9.81 6.81 -9.03
CA LEU A 67 10.90 6.17 -9.78
C LEU A 67 11.71 7.19 -10.60
N ASP A 68 11.03 8.18 -11.21
CA ASP A 68 11.68 9.21 -12.02
C ASP A 68 12.45 10.26 -11.18
N ASN A 69 12.10 10.41 -9.89
CA ASN A 69 12.64 11.48 -9.03
C ASN A 69 13.42 10.96 -7.81
N THR A 70 13.77 9.67 -7.78
CA THR A 70 14.61 9.06 -6.73
C THR A 70 15.63 8.09 -7.34
N LEU A 71 16.47 7.46 -6.51
CA LEU A 71 17.37 6.40 -6.93
C LEU A 71 16.73 5.00 -6.95
N LEU A 72 15.42 4.90 -6.72
CA LEU A 72 14.67 3.66 -6.81
C LEU A 72 14.36 3.38 -8.29
N ASN A 73 14.80 2.24 -8.82
CA ASN A 73 14.70 1.94 -10.24
C ASN A 73 13.61 0.93 -10.60
N TYR A 74 13.12 0.20 -9.61
CA TYR A 74 12.14 -0.87 -9.77
C TYR A 74 10.94 -0.65 -8.88
N GLY A 75 9.76 -1.00 -9.39
CA GLY A 75 8.53 -0.87 -8.64
C GLY A 75 7.53 -1.97 -8.97
N VAL A 76 6.83 -2.48 -7.97
CA VAL A 76 5.71 -3.40 -8.12
C VAL A 76 4.51 -2.87 -7.34
N TYR A 77 3.32 -3.15 -7.84
CA TYR A 77 2.07 -2.62 -7.32
C TYR A 77 1.01 -3.70 -7.19
N ALA A 78 0.22 -3.61 -6.12
CA ALA A 78 -0.95 -4.46 -5.91
C ALA A 78 -2.15 -3.60 -5.51
N SER A 79 -3.17 -3.53 -6.38
CA SER A 79 -4.38 -2.75 -6.12
C SER A 79 -5.10 -3.27 -4.87
N VAL A 80 -5.50 -2.32 -4.02
CA VAL A 80 -6.38 -2.52 -2.87
C VAL A 80 -7.80 -2.06 -3.20
N TRP A 81 -7.92 -1.00 -3.95
CA TRP A 81 -9.19 -0.45 -4.40
C TRP A 81 -9.08 -0.07 -5.87
N GLU A 82 -9.76 -0.79 -6.72
CA GLU A 82 -9.75 -0.56 -8.17
C GLU A 82 -11.17 -0.62 -8.69
N VAL A 83 -11.66 0.53 -9.14
CA VAL A 83 -13.00 0.71 -9.69
C VAL A 83 -12.95 1.79 -10.78
N ASP A 84 -13.46 1.49 -11.97
CA ASP A 84 -13.44 2.43 -13.09
C ASP A 84 -14.35 3.63 -12.87
N PHE A 85 -15.45 3.47 -12.14
CA PHE A 85 -16.39 4.54 -11.88
C PHE A 85 -17.17 4.35 -10.57
N ILE A 86 -17.04 5.32 -9.68
CA ILE A 86 -17.85 5.46 -8.47
C ILE A 86 -18.73 6.71 -8.66
N PRO A 87 -20.07 6.56 -8.74
CA PRO A 87 -20.97 7.69 -9.00
C PRO A 87 -21.11 8.65 -7.81
N LYS A 88 -20.86 8.14 -6.59
CA LYS A 88 -21.04 8.90 -5.35
C LYS A 88 -20.10 10.10 -5.31
N ASN A 89 -20.65 11.29 -5.09
CA ASN A 89 -19.93 12.54 -4.88
C ASN A 89 -18.90 12.91 -5.99
N GLY A 90 -19.01 12.31 -7.17
CA GLY A 90 -18.09 12.62 -8.27
C GLY A 90 -16.69 12.01 -8.16
N ILE A 91 -16.52 10.98 -7.30
CA ILE A 91 -15.24 10.28 -7.10
C ILE A 91 -14.66 9.78 -8.43
N GLY A 92 -15.52 9.21 -9.30
CA GLY A 92 -15.08 8.66 -10.57
C GLY A 92 -14.18 7.45 -10.44
N ARG A 93 -13.10 7.38 -11.23
CA ARG A 93 -12.14 6.28 -11.20
C ARG A 93 -11.26 6.35 -9.95
N VAL A 94 -11.07 5.20 -9.33
CA VAL A 94 -10.09 5.00 -8.26
C VAL A 94 -9.23 3.78 -8.60
N ASN A 95 -7.93 3.91 -8.45
CA ASN A 95 -7.00 2.79 -8.38
C ASN A 95 -5.95 3.14 -7.33
N MET A 96 -6.10 2.55 -6.15
CA MET A 96 -5.24 2.75 -4.98
C MET A 96 -4.72 1.41 -4.49
N GLY A 97 -3.45 1.34 -4.10
CA GLY A 97 -2.88 0.07 -3.64
C GLY A 97 -1.64 0.18 -2.78
N ASN A 98 -1.01 -0.97 -2.61
CA ASN A 98 0.29 -1.15 -2.00
C ASN A 98 1.36 -1.17 -3.08
N ALA A 99 2.53 -0.60 -2.79
CA ALA A 99 3.69 -0.69 -3.68
C ALA A 99 4.95 -1.07 -2.91
N ILE A 100 5.87 -1.74 -3.59
CA ILE A 100 7.25 -1.94 -3.16
C ILE A 100 8.11 -1.28 -4.23
N LEU A 101 8.95 -0.34 -3.81
CA LEU A 101 9.96 0.27 -4.67
C LEU A 101 11.34 -0.20 -4.20
N SER A 102 12.28 -0.36 -5.12
CA SER A 102 13.62 -0.89 -4.83
C SER A 102 14.68 -0.29 -5.75
N LYS A 103 15.91 -0.17 -5.24
CA LYS A 103 17.10 0.06 -6.09
C LYS A 103 17.48 -1.19 -6.88
N TYR A 104 17.13 -2.37 -6.36
CA TYR A 104 17.46 -3.70 -6.91
C TYR A 104 16.30 -4.24 -7.74
N GLU A 105 16.60 -5.11 -8.68
CA GLU A 105 15.57 -5.77 -9.49
C GLU A 105 14.56 -6.51 -8.61
N ILE A 106 13.26 -6.29 -8.90
CA ILE A 106 12.17 -6.99 -8.24
C ILE A 106 11.81 -8.21 -9.09
N GLY A 107 12.00 -9.39 -8.51
CA GLY A 107 11.69 -10.68 -9.11
C GLY A 107 10.21 -11.07 -8.95
N PRO A 108 9.93 -12.37 -8.87
CA PRO A 108 8.55 -12.87 -8.73
C PRO A 108 7.83 -12.21 -7.58
N SER A 109 6.64 -11.70 -7.88
CA SER A 109 5.81 -10.96 -6.93
C SER A 109 4.42 -11.56 -6.85
N GLU A 110 3.85 -11.56 -5.66
CA GLU A 110 2.55 -12.15 -5.36
C GLU A 110 1.67 -11.15 -4.61
N ARG A 111 0.45 -10.94 -5.11
CA ARG A 111 -0.62 -10.24 -4.42
C ARG A 111 -1.48 -11.26 -3.68
N ILE A 112 -1.38 -11.31 -2.37
CA ILE A 112 -2.15 -12.22 -1.52
C ILE A 112 -3.35 -11.46 -0.96
N GLN A 113 -4.55 -11.78 -1.45
CA GLN A 113 -5.76 -11.13 -0.98
C GLN A 113 -6.06 -11.52 0.45
N LEU A 114 -6.34 -10.52 1.28
CA LEU A 114 -6.83 -10.70 2.64
C LEU A 114 -8.35 -10.88 2.66
N ARG A 115 -8.86 -11.42 3.76
CA ARG A 115 -10.29 -11.64 3.96
C ARG A 115 -11.08 -10.34 3.81
N LEU A 116 -12.25 -10.41 3.20
CA LEU A 116 -13.18 -9.30 3.18
C LEU A 116 -13.88 -9.17 4.54
N ARG A 117 -14.27 -7.97 4.88
CA ARG A 117 -15.11 -7.68 6.05
C ARG A 117 -16.47 -8.38 5.90
N THR A 118 -16.99 -8.91 7.00
CA THR A 118 -18.31 -9.54 7.05
C THR A 118 -19.35 -8.67 7.76
N ASP A 119 -18.93 -7.54 8.30
CA ASP A 119 -19.76 -6.54 8.96
C ASP A 119 -20.35 -5.47 8.00
N GLN A 120 -20.20 -5.69 6.69
CA GLN A 120 -20.74 -4.84 5.63
C GLN A 120 -21.74 -5.61 4.75
N PRO A 121 -22.82 -4.94 4.26
CA PRO A 121 -23.71 -5.54 3.27
C PRO A 121 -23.00 -5.83 1.95
N ASP A 122 -23.49 -6.83 1.19
CA ASP A 122 -22.87 -7.32 -0.05
C ASP A 122 -22.65 -6.21 -1.08
N TYR A 123 -23.55 -5.27 -1.21
CA TYR A 123 -23.43 -4.15 -2.15
C TYR A 123 -22.29 -3.18 -1.77
N GLU A 124 -22.03 -2.99 -0.47
CA GLU A 124 -20.89 -2.22 -0.01
C GLU A 124 -19.59 -2.98 -0.24
N GLN A 125 -19.57 -4.28 0.06
CA GLN A 125 -18.39 -5.13 -0.18
C GLN A 125 -17.98 -5.13 -1.66
N TYR A 126 -18.92 -5.02 -2.59
CA TYR A 126 -18.62 -4.99 -4.03
C TYR A 126 -17.73 -3.79 -4.40
N PHE A 127 -17.98 -2.64 -3.82
CA PHE A 127 -17.21 -1.40 -4.06
C PHE A 127 -16.11 -1.14 -3.04
N TYR A 128 -15.92 -2.04 -2.07
CA TYR A 128 -15.01 -1.83 -0.95
C TYR A 128 -13.59 -2.30 -1.24
N LEU A 129 -12.70 -1.95 -0.31
CA LEU A 129 -11.27 -2.22 -0.37
C LEU A 129 -10.97 -3.73 -0.36
N ARG A 130 -10.20 -4.19 -1.32
CA ARG A 130 -9.65 -5.55 -1.43
C ARG A 130 -8.27 -5.60 -0.81
N ARG A 131 -8.19 -5.48 0.52
CA ARG A 131 -6.92 -5.49 1.26
C ARG A 131 -6.05 -6.68 0.87
N ASN A 132 -4.75 -6.47 0.82
CA ASN A 132 -3.81 -7.50 0.42
C ASN A 132 -2.46 -7.36 1.12
N ILE A 133 -1.67 -8.43 1.02
CA ILE A 133 -0.24 -8.44 1.26
C ILE A 133 0.43 -8.51 -0.12
N LEU A 134 1.41 -7.65 -0.34
CA LEU A 134 2.27 -7.70 -1.51
C LEU A 134 3.62 -8.28 -1.06
N LYS A 135 3.96 -9.47 -1.59
CA LYS A 135 5.23 -10.17 -1.33
C LYS A 135 6.04 -10.20 -2.62
N SER A 136 7.28 -9.78 -2.57
CA SER A 136 8.18 -9.73 -3.73
C SER A 136 9.54 -10.29 -3.39
N GLU A 137 10.11 -11.10 -4.26
CA GLU A 137 11.50 -11.54 -4.18
C GLU A 137 12.42 -10.43 -4.68
N ILE A 138 13.55 -10.22 -4.00
CA ILE A 138 14.62 -9.31 -4.42
C ILE A 138 15.88 -10.16 -4.62
N PRO A 139 16.11 -10.66 -5.83
CA PRO A 139 17.15 -11.67 -6.07
C PRO A 139 18.56 -11.22 -5.72
N GLU A 140 18.88 -9.95 -5.96
CA GLU A 140 20.23 -9.39 -5.70
C GLU A 140 20.58 -9.33 -4.20
N LEU A 141 19.58 -9.33 -3.31
CA LEU A 141 19.78 -9.34 -1.86
C LEU A 141 19.80 -10.76 -1.28
N ALA A 142 19.62 -11.77 -2.12
CA ALA A 142 19.70 -13.16 -1.70
C ALA A 142 21.15 -13.53 -1.31
N SER A 143 21.34 -14.11 -0.13
CA SER A 143 22.68 -14.51 0.35
C SER A 143 23.26 -15.72 -0.37
N SER A 144 22.43 -16.48 -1.08
CA SER A 144 22.82 -17.61 -1.94
C SER A 144 21.65 -18.02 -2.83
N SER A 145 21.89 -18.87 -3.83
CA SER A 145 20.82 -19.42 -4.69
C SER A 145 19.77 -20.25 -3.93
N GLN A 146 20.07 -20.67 -2.71
CA GLN A 146 19.15 -21.44 -1.84
C GLN A 146 18.43 -20.54 -0.82
N LYS A 147 18.93 -19.34 -0.53
CA LYS A 147 18.36 -18.41 0.44
C LYS A 147 17.87 -17.15 -0.23
N LYS A 148 16.58 -17.07 -0.46
CA LYS A 148 15.92 -15.92 -1.07
C LYS A 148 15.76 -14.78 -0.07
N PHE A 149 15.63 -13.58 -0.60
CA PHE A 149 15.26 -12.38 0.16
C PHE A 149 13.91 -11.85 -0.33
N TYR A 150 13.01 -11.57 0.61
CA TYR A 150 11.68 -11.05 0.30
C TYR A 150 11.42 -9.69 0.93
N ALA A 151 10.74 -8.82 0.19
CA ALA A 151 10.07 -7.65 0.71
C ALA A 151 8.57 -7.95 0.85
N VAL A 152 7.99 -7.68 2.03
CA VAL A 152 6.59 -8.00 2.33
C VAL A 152 5.88 -6.76 2.85
N ASN A 153 4.88 -6.29 2.12
CA ASN A 153 4.12 -5.08 2.43
C ASN A 153 2.64 -5.42 2.70
N ILE A 154 2.12 -4.97 3.83
CA ILE A 154 0.71 -5.16 4.22
C ILE A 154 -0.01 -3.83 4.38
N HIS A 155 -1.31 -3.81 4.04
CA HIS A 155 -2.25 -2.79 4.50
C HIS A 155 -3.51 -3.46 5.03
N ALA A 156 -3.61 -3.61 6.35
CA ALA A 156 -4.71 -4.27 7.04
C ALA A 156 -5.96 -3.39 7.11
N THR A 157 -7.09 -3.98 7.52
CA THR A 157 -8.36 -3.23 7.67
C THR A 157 -8.29 -2.26 8.86
N ALA A 158 -8.89 -1.06 8.69
CA ALA A 158 -8.93 -0.02 9.72
C ALA A 158 -10.16 -0.14 10.62
N PHE A 159 -11.35 -0.28 10.02
CA PHE A 159 -12.64 -0.02 10.68
C PHE A 159 -13.52 -1.26 10.81
N ALA A 160 -12.96 -2.46 10.70
CA ALA A 160 -13.72 -3.69 10.90
C ALA A 160 -14.16 -3.83 12.36
N THR A 161 -15.43 -4.15 12.58
CA THR A 161 -16.00 -4.44 13.89
C THR A 161 -16.15 -5.94 14.14
N ASP A 162 -15.83 -6.75 13.14
CA ASP A 162 -15.72 -8.21 13.19
C ASP A 162 -14.25 -8.65 13.42
N ASP A 163 -14.00 -9.95 13.34
CA ASP A 163 -12.68 -10.55 13.51
C ASP A 163 -11.73 -10.41 12.28
N THR A 164 -12.07 -9.54 11.34
CA THR A 164 -11.31 -9.38 10.08
C THR A 164 -9.89 -8.88 10.34
N LYS A 165 -9.69 -7.96 11.30
CA LYS A 165 -8.35 -7.43 11.62
C LYS A 165 -7.44 -8.52 12.17
N GLU A 166 -7.93 -9.32 13.11
CA GLU A 166 -7.19 -10.44 13.68
C GLU A 166 -6.79 -11.45 12.60
N LYS A 167 -7.70 -11.74 11.66
CA LYS A 167 -7.42 -12.65 10.54
C LYS A 167 -6.42 -12.09 9.54
N HIS A 168 -6.41 -10.77 9.32
CA HIS A 168 -5.39 -10.12 8.51
C HIS A 168 -4.00 -10.26 9.14
N VAL A 169 -3.89 -9.98 10.44
CA VAL A 169 -2.63 -10.13 11.18
C VAL A 169 -2.19 -11.59 11.22
N ALA A 170 -3.09 -12.53 11.49
CA ALA A 170 -2.77 -13.96 11.49
C ALA A 170 -2.25 -14.43 10.13
N LYS A 171 -2.88 -14.00 9.02
CA LYS A 171 -2.41 -14.33 7.67
C LYS A 171 -1.05 -13.70 7.36
N TYR A 172 -0.80 -12.51 7.84
CA TYR A 172 0.50 -11.87 7.69
C TYR A 172 1.60 -12.64 8.42
N LEU A 173 1.37 -13.00 9.67
CA LEU A 173 2.31 -13.81 10.45
C LEU A 173 2.55 -15.20 9.82
N GLU A 174 1.50 -15.88 9.35
CA GLU A 174 1.61 -17.14 8.61
C GLU A 174 2.58 -17.06 7.43
N ILE A 175 2.51 -15.95 6.67
CA ILE A 175 3.39 -15.73 5.50
C ILE A 175 4.84 -15.51 5.97
N LEU A 176 5.05 -14.68 6.99
CA LEU A 176 6.39 -14.41 7.51
C LEU A 176 7.02 -15.69 8.13
N ASP A 177 6.23 -16.46 8.87
CA ASP A 177 6.67 -17.73 9.46
C ASP A 177 7.01 -18.77 8.37
N SER A 178 6.24 -18.82 7.28
CA SER A 178 6.56 -19.69 6.14
C SER A 178 7.91 -19.30 5.51
N ILE A 179 8.12 -18.02 5.23
CA ILE A 179 9.38 -17.52 4.66
C ILE A 179 10.56 -17.88 5.58
N HIS A 180 10.39 -17.68 6.88
CA HIS A 180 11.41 -18.00 7.88
C HIS A 180 11.69 -19.50 7.98
N SER A 181 10.64 -20.31 8.02
CA SER A 181 10.74 -21.79 8.13
C SER A 181 11.39 -22.43 6.92
N ASP A 182 11.22 -21.82 5.73
CA ASP A 182 11.89 -22.23 4.49
C ASP A 182 13.37 -21.78 4.45
N GLY A 183 13.85 -21.13 5.51
CA GLY A 183 15.24 -20.66 5.64
C GLY A 183 15.55 -19.40 4.85
N HIS A 184 14.53 -18.66 4.41
CA HIS A 184 14.65 -17.42 3.67
C HIS A 184 14.75 -16.20 4.59
N VAL A 185 15.11 -15.05 4.04
CA VAL A 185 15.22 -13.77 4.75
C VAL A 185 14.18 -12.81 4.22
N PHE A 186 13.67 -11.92 5.07
CA PHE A 186 12.73 -10.91 4.64
C PHE A 186 12.90 -9.58 5.40
N VAL A 187 12.47 -8.52 4.75
CA VAL A 187 12.06 -7.26 5.37
C VAL A 187 10.55 -7.13 5.23
N SER A 188 9.88 -6.73 6.31
CA SER A 188 8.43 -6.58 6.27
C SER A 188 7.96 -5.34 7.02
N GLY A 189 6.85 -4.78 6.58
CA GLY A 189 6.22 -3.62 7.19
C GLY A 189 4.91 -3.26 6.51
N GLY A 190 4.34 -2.15 6.92
CA GLY A 190 3.09 -1.65 6.38
C GLY A 190 2.18 -1.03 7.40
N ASP A 191 0.93 -0.79 7.02
CA ASP A 191 -0.10 -0.25 7.89
C ASP A 191 -0.98 -1.37 8.45
N LEU A 192 -0.75 -1.72 9.71
CA LEU A 192 -1.57 -2.72 10.43
C LEU A 192 -2.89 -2.14 10.95
N ASN A 193 -3.07 -0.81 10.88
CA ASN A 193 -4.23 -0.11 11.47
C ASN A 193 -4.48 -0.51 12.93
N ALA A 194 -3.40 -0.73 13.68
CA ALA A 194 -3.40 -1.12 15.08
C ALA A 194 -2.30 -0.37 15.84
N VAL A 195 -2.58 -0.03 17.07
CA VAL A 195 -1.57 0.54 17.96
C VAL A 195 -0.74 -0.56 18.62
N PRO A 196 0.54 -0.31 18.94
CA PRO A 196 1.35 -1.26 19.69
C PRO A 196 0.71 -1.59 21.06
N PRO A 197 0.94 -2.79 21.60
CA PRO A 197 0.49 -3.13 22.94
C PRO A 197 0.98 -2.10 23.97
N GLY A 198 0.06 -1.60 24.81
CA GLY A 198 0.36 -0.59 25.84
C GLY A 198 0.34 0.86 25.37
N ALA A 199 0.13 1.14 24.08
CA ALA A 199 -0.15 2.49 23.61
C ALA A 199 -1.61 2.88 23.90
N SER A 200 -1.84 4.11 24.37
CA SER A 200 -3.17 4.72 24.45
C SER A 200 -3.45 5.53 23.18
N ILE A 201 -4.68 5.47 22.71
CA ILE A 201 -5.20 6.32 21.63
C ILE A 201 -5.70 7.64 22.22
#